data_10e68da945409bc773426edda4f889a7
#
_entry.id   10e68da945409bc773426edda4f889a7
#
_cell.length_a   1.000
_cell.length_b   1.000
_cell.length_c   1.000
_cell.angle_alpha   90.00
_cell.angle_beta   90.00
_cell.angle_gamma   90.00
#
_symmetry.space_group_name_H-M   'P 1'
#
loop_
_entity.id
_entity.type
_entity.pdbx_description
1 polymer ?
#
loop_
_entity_poly.entity_id
_entity_poly.type
_entity_poly.pdbx_seq_one_letter_code
_entity_poly.pdbx_strand_id
1 'polypeptide(L)' 'AIDLKTRCLITVVALMAQGITDSSMAHHLENAKNHGVSKEEIAAVVTHVAFYAGWPKAWAVFRLAKDIWQDD' A
#
# COMPACT_ATOMS: atom_id res chain seq x y z
N ALA A 1 -21.47 5.10 0.29
CA ALA A 1 -20.25 5.58 -0.29
C ALA A 1 -19.14 4.54 -0.17
N ILE A 2 -17.88 4.97 -0.19
CA ILE A 2 -16.74 4.05 -0.18
C ILE A 2 -16.38 3.71 1.27
N ASP A 3 -16.18 2.42 1.56
CA ASP A 3 -15.87 1.99 2.92
C ASP A 3 -14.44 2.38 3.34
N LEU A 4 -14.15 2.27 4.63
CA LEU A 4 -12.85 2.69 5.17
C LEU A 4 -11.70 1.87 4.61
N LYS A 5 -11.88 0.57 4.45
CA LYS A 5 -10.85 -0.31 3.90
C LYS A 5 -10.45 0.14 2.49
N THR A 6 -11.44 0.38 1.64
CA THR A 6 -11.19 0.84 0.27
C THR A 6 -10.54 2.22 0.27
N ARG A 7 -10.98 3.11 1.15
CA ARG A 7 -10.40 4.45 1.26
C ARG A 7 -8.92 4.39 1.66
N CYS A 8 -8.56 3.47 2.55
CA CYS A 8 -7.16 3.26 2.92
C CYS A 8 -6.33 2.81 1.73
N LEU A 9 -6.88 1.92 0.89
CA LEU A 9 -6.20 1.47 -0.32
C LEU A 9 -6.03 2.60 -1.32
N ILE A 10 -7.05 3.44 -1.49
CA ILE A 10 -6.98 4.60 -2.39
C ILE A 10 -5.86 5.54 -1.94
N THR A 11 -5.75 5.79 -0.63
CA THR A 11 -4.70 6.64 -0.09
C THR A 11 -3.32 6.08 -0.41
N VAL A 12 -3.12 4.77 -0.20
CA VAL A 12 -1.84 4.12 -0.49
C VAL A 12 -1.49 4.26 -1.97
N VAL A 13 -2.46 4.01 -2.85
CA VAL A 13 -2.25 4.10 -4.30
C VAL A 13 -1.88 5.53 -4.70
N ALA A 14 -2.61 6.52 -4.17
CA ALA A 14 -2.35 7.92 -4.49
C ALA A 14 -0.94 8.35 -4.08
N LEU A 15 -0.50 7.95 -2.88
CA LEU A 15 0.83 8.29 -2.39
C LEU A 15 1.92 7.56 -3.17
N MET A 16 1.71 6.28 -3.47
CA MET A 16 2.66 5.50 -4.25
C MET A 16 2.87 6.13 -5.62
N ALA A 17 1.78 6.51 -6.29
CA ALA A 17 1.85 7.09 -7.62
C ALA A 17 2.65 8.39 -7.63
N GLN A 18 2.63 9.13 -6.52
CA GLN A 18 3.39 10.38 -6.38
C GLN A 18 4.83 10.17 -5.92
N GLY A 19 5.21 8.93 -5.64
CA GLY A 19 6.55 8.62 -5.14
C GLY A 19 6.76 8.91 -3.66
N ILE A 20 5.68 9.04 -2.90
CA ILE A 20 5.75 9.24 -1.45
C ILE A 20 5.85 7.87 -0.80
N THR A 21 7.09 7.40 -0.62
CA THR A 21 7.36 6.02 -0.17
C THR A 21 8.24 6.00 1.08
N ASP A 22 8.13 7.01 1.92
CA ASP A 22 8.90 7.14 3.16
C ASP A 22 8.06 6.71 4.37
N SER A 23 8.36 7.25 5.54
CA SER A 23 7.63 6.93 6.77
C SER A 23 6.15 7.28 6.70
N SER A 24 5.81 8.27 5.87
CA SER A 24 4.40 8.62 5.65
C SER A 24 3.65 7.45 5.01
N MET A 25 4.25 6.83 4.00
CA MET A 25 3.67 5.64 3.37
C MET A 25 3.54 4.50 4.39
N ALA A 26 4.55 4.29 5.23
CA ALA A 26 4.50 3.22 6.23
C ALA A 26 3.30 3.42 7.18
N HIS A 27 3.05 4.66 7.59
CA HIS A 27 1.90 4.97 8.44
C HIS A 27 0.58 4.60 7.76
N HIS A 28 0.43 4.92 6.48
CA HIS A 28 -0.79 4.61 5.75
C HIS A 28 -0.94 3.12 5.48
N LEU A 29 0.16 2.40 5.28
CA LEU A 29 0.11 0.95 5.14
C LEU A 29 -0.35 0.28 6.45
N GLU A 30 0.16 0.75 7.59
CA GLU A 30 -0.30 0.25 8.89
C GLU A 30 -1.78 0.51 9.09
N ASN A 31 -2.22 1.71 8.72
CA ASN A 31 -3.63 2.06 8.81
C ASN A 31 -4.49 1.14 7.94
N ALA A 32 -4.03 0.83 6.74
CA ALA A 32 -4.72 -0.10 5.84
C ALA A 32 -4.83 -1.50 6.47
N LYS A 33 -3.74 -1.99 7.04
CA LYS A 33 -3.76 -3.28 7.73
C LYS A 33 -4.77 -3.29 8.88
N ASN A 34 -4.80 -2.22 9.67
CA ASN A 34 -5.69 -2.10 10.80
C ASN A 34 -7.17 -2.04 10.39
N HIS A 35 -7.44 -1.68 9.15
CA HIS A 35 -8.81 -1.64 8.62
C HIS A 35 -9.15 -2.86 7.76
N GLY A 36 -8.37 -3.93 7.89
CA GLY A 36 -8.73 -5.21 7.30
C GLY A 36 -8.11 -5.54 5.96
N VAL A 37 -7.16 -4.73 5.47
CA VAL A 37 -6.45 -5.06 4.24
C VAL A 37 -5.48 -6.20 4.53
N SER A 38 -5.63 -7.30 3.80
CA SER A 38 -4.78 -8.47 3.98
C SER A 38 -3.47 -8.32 3.22
N LYS A 39 -2.51 -9.17 3.56
CA LYS A 39 -1.23 -9.26 2.86
C LYS A 39 -1.44 -9.49 1.36
N GLU A 40 -2.35 -10.41 1.03
CA GLU A 40 -2.64 -10.75 -0.36
C GLU A 40 -3.27 -9.57 -1.09
N GLU A 41 -4.16 -8.85 -0.42
CA GLU A 41 -4.81 -7.69 -1.03
C GLU A 41 -3.83 -6.56 -1.31
N ILE A 42 -2.97 -6.25 -0.35
CA ILE A 42 -2.01 -5.16 -0.58
C ILE A 42 -1.00 -5.54 -1.66
N ALA A 43 -0.58 -6.81 -1.70
CA ALA A 43 0.33 -7.27 -2.73
C ALA A 43 -0.32 -7.14 -4.12
N ALA A 44 -1.59 -7.52 -4.25
CA ALA A 44 -2.30 -7.43 -5.52
C ALA A 44 -2.47 -5.98 -5.97
N VAL A 45 -2.82 -5.10 -5.05
CA VAL A 45 -3.02 -3.68 -5.36
C VAL A 45 -1.71 -3.04 -5.81
N VAL A 46 -0.63 -3.25 -5.08
CA VAL A 46 0.67 -2.66 -5.41
C VAL A 46 1.19 -3.20 -6.75
N THR A 47 1.01 -4.51 -6.99
CA THR A 47 1.40 -5.12 -8.27
C THR A 47 0.64 -4.49 -9.43
N HIS A 48 -0.67 -4.31 -9.27
CA HIS A 48 -1.48 -3.67 -10.32
C HIS A 48 -1.00 -2.26 -10.60
N VAL A 49 -0.80 -1.47 -9.55
CA VAL A 49 -0.39 -0.07 -9.69
C VAL A 49 1.01 0.06 -10.27
N ALA A 50 1.88 -0.94 -10.06
CA ALA A 50 3.25 -0.94 -10.60
C ALA A 50 3.27 -0.77 -12.12
N PHE A 51 2.28 -1.31 -12.82
CA PHE A 51 2.21 -1.21 -14.28
C PHE A 51 1.87 0.21 -14.75
N TYR A 52 1.40 1.06 -13.88
CA TYR A 52 1.02 2.44 -14.20
C TYR A 52 1.96 3.46 -13.58
N ALA A 53 2.42 3.22 -12.36
CA ALA A 53 3.26 4.15 -11.62
C ALA A 53 4.75 3.84 -11.72
N GLY A 54 5.10 2.62 -12.14
CA GLY A 54 6.48 2.19 -12.27
C GLY A 54 6.94 1.27 -11.15
N TRP A 55 7.77 0.29 -11.50
CA TRP A 55 8.24 -0.72 -10.58
C TRP A 55 9.13 -0.20 -9.45
N PRO A 56 9.97 0.83 -9.66
CA PRO A 56 10.76 1.36 -8.53
C PRO A 56 9.89 1.82 -7.37
N LYS A 57 8.77 2.47 -7.65
CA LYS A 57 7.83 2.89 -6.60
C LYS A 57 7.16 1.69 -5.94
N ALA A 58 6.81 0.68 -6.74
CA ALA A 58 6.21 -0.54 -6.22
C ALA A 58 7.17 -1.27 -5.29
N TRP A 59 8.44 -1.40 -5.66
CA TRP A 59 9.43 -2.06 -4.82
C TRP A 59 9.61 -1.34 -3.49
N ALA A 60 9.60 -0.01 -3.50
CA ALA A 60 9.70 0.77 -2.28
C ALA A 60 8.52 0.47 -1.34
N VAL A 61 7.30 0.40 -1.89
CA VAL A 61 6.12 0.07 -1.09
C VAL A 61 6.16 -1.37 -0.60
N PHE A 62 6.59 -2.32 -1.46
CA PHE A 62 6.71 -3.72 -1.04
C PHE A 62 7.67 -3.90 0.13
N ARG A 63 8.79 -3.18 0.13
CA ARG A 63 9.75 -3.26 1.23
C ARG A 63 9.12 -2.82 2.55
N LEU A 64 8.33 -1.76 2.53
CA LEU A 64 7.61 -1.31 3.73
C LEU A 64 6.52 -2.30 4.13
N ALA A 65 5.75 -2.77 3.15
CA ALA A 65 4.65 -3.70 3.41
C ALA A 65 5.14 -5.02 3.98
N LYS A 66 6.29 -5.50 3.56
CA LYS A 66 6.88 -6.73 4.06
C LYS A 66 7.03 -6.70 5.57
N ASP A 67 7.49 -5.59 6.12
CA ASP A 67 7.68 -5.45 7.56
C ASP A 67 6.34 -5.33 8.29
N ILE A 68 5.39 -4.65 7.69
CA ILE A 68 4.09 -4.38 8.32
C ILE A 68 3.23 -5.64 8.38
N TRP A 69 3.25 -6.47 7.35
CA TRP A 69 2.47 -7.71 7.28
C TRP A 69 3.29 -8.96 7.56
N GLN A 70 4.41 -8.83 8.24
CA GLN A 70 5.32 -9.98 8.44
C GLN A 70 4.71 -11.08 9.32
N ASP A 71 3.73 -10.76 10.13
CA ASP A 71 3.07 -11.73 11.01
C ASP A 71 1.89 -12.44 10.33
N ASP A 72 1.62 -12.12 9.10
CA ASP A 72 0.57 -12.76 8.31
C ASP A 72 1.15 -13.93 7.47
#